data_b949fefd227b9440dfc3aa2fb79919c3
#
_entry.id   b949fefd227b9440dfc3aa2fb79919c3
#
_cell.length_a   1.000
_cell.length_b   1.000
_cell.length_c   1.000
_cell.angle_alpha   90.00
_cell.angle_beta   90.00
_cell.angle_gamma   90.00
#
_symmetry.space_group_name_H-M   'P 1'
#
loop_
_entity.id
_entity.type
_entity.pdbx_description
1 polymer ?
#
loop_
_entity_poly.entity_id
_entity_poly.type
_entity_poly.pdbx_seq_one_letter_code
_entity_poly.pdbx_strand_id
1 'polypeptide(L)'
;FDIYRIDHILGFFRIWEIPADALHGLLGRFRPALPYTREELAAAGFLLPDARYTRPQATDDVLRELFGRAAAEVKRHYVADGTLRPEAATQRGVWRLFGDSPDRRQRRIRDGLLRLLDDVLFLEDRERLGHYHPRIAAQATFAYRRLAPAQQRAFDRLYEEFFYRRHDDFWRDEALRKLPALLDATAMLACGEDLGMIPACVPEVMERLGILSLEIERMPKTAGATFGDPRQYPYLSVGTT
;
A
#
# COMPACT_ATOMS: atom_id res chain seq x y z
N PHE A 1 -17.99 -22.76 -23.71
CA PHE A 1 -16.64 -22.48 -23.23
C PHE A 1 -16.27 -23.50 -22.17
N ASP A 2 -15.02 -23.94 -22.14
CA ASP A 2 -14.51 -24.97 -21.23
C ASP A 2 -13.76 -24.38 -20.04
N ILE A 3 -13.24 -23.17 -20.21
CA ILE A 3 -12.45 -22.43 -19.21
C ILE A 3 -12.96 -20.99 -19.14
N TYR A 4 -12.98 -20.41 -17.93
CA TYR A 4 -13.15 -18.97 -17.72
C TYR A 4 -11.98 -18.39 -16.93
N ARG A 5 -11.64 -17.12 -17.19
CA ARG A 5 -10.61 -16.40 -16.47
C ARG A 5 -11.25 -15.52 -15.39
N ILE A 6 -10.73 -15.66 -14.18
CA ILE A 6 -10.96 -14.73 -13.08
C ILE A 6 -9.88 -13.65 -13.16
N ASP A 7 -10.25 -12.47 -13.62
CA ASP A 7 -9.34 -11.33 -13.63
C ASP A 7 -9.06 -10.87 -12.20
N HIS A 8 -7.78 -10.59 -11.88
CA HIS A 8 -7.33 -10.19 -10.56
C HIS A 8 -7.83 -11.09 -9.42
N ILE A 9 -7.56 -12.41 -9.49
CA ILE A 9 -7.99 -13.37 -8.46
C ILE A 9 -7.53 -12.96 -7.05
N LEU A 10 -6.42 -12.21 -6.94
CA LEU A 10 -5.92 -11.67 -5.67
C LEU A 10 -6.97 -10.81 -4.95
N GLY A 11 -7.97 -10.28 -5.65
CA GLY A 11 -9.09 -9.53 -5.06
C GLY A 11 -9.97 -10.35 -4.12
N PHE A 12 -9.97 -11.70 -4.22
CA PHE A 12 -10.66 -12.58 -3.28
C PHE A 12 -9.91 -12.74 -1.97
N PHE A 13 -8.61 -12.51 -1.98
CA PHE A 13 -7.74 -12.50 -0.80
C PHE A 13 -7.72 -11.12 -0.15
N ARG A 14 -7.41 -10.09 -0.95
CA ARG A 14 -7.31 -8.70 -0.51
C ARG A 14 -7.37 -7.74 -1.69
N ILE A 15 -7.74 -6.50 -1.42
CA ILE A 15 -7.63 -5.39 -2.38
C ILE A 15 -6.76 -4.29 -1.78
N TRP A 16 -6.23 -3.42 -2.65
CA TRP A 16 -5.58 -2.17 -2.23
C TRP A 16 -6.61 -1.05 -2.27
N GLU A 17 -7.05 -0.62 -1.08
CA GLU A 17 -8.04 0.45 -0.93
C GLU A 17 -7.33 1.81 -0.87
N ILE A 18 -7.64 2.70 -1.80
CA ILE A 18 -7.11 4.06 -1.84
C ILE A 18 -8.20 5.01 -1.32
N PRO A 19 -7.91 5.86 -0.31
CA PRO A 19 -8.87 6.83 0.20
C PRO A 19 -9.38 7.76 -0.91
N ALA A 20 -10.69 8.09 -0.88
CA ALA A 20 -11.32 8.95 -1.90
C ALA A 20 -10.73 10.37 -1.95
N ASP A 21 -10.09 10.83 -0.90
CA ASP A 21 -9.40 12.11 -0.78
C ASP A 21 -7.91 12.06 -1.16
N ALA A 22 -7.41 10.87 -1.55
CA ALA A 22 -6.08 10.68 -2.12
C ALA A 22 -6.09 10.77 -3.66
N LEU A 23 -4.94 11.12 -4.25
CA LEU A 23 -4.70 11.17 -5.71
C LEU A 23 -3.92 9.97 -6.22
N HIS A 24 -3.21 9.28 -5.33
CA HIS A 24 -2.38 8.13 -5.66
C HIS A 24 -2.36 7.10 -4.51
N GLY A 25 -1.79 5.92 -4.78
CA GLY A 25 -1.88 4.76 -3.89
C GLY A 25 -1.00 4.78 -2.64
N LEU A 26 -0.14 5.79 -2.42
CA LEU A 26 0.80 5.78 -1.28
C LEU A 26 0.10 5.84 0.10
N LEU A 27 -1.08 6.41 0.18
CA LEU A 27 -1.91 6.43 1.39
C LEU A 27 -2.99 5.33 1.39
N GLY A 28 -2.83 4.34 0.52
CA GLY A 28 -3.68 3.16 0.47
C GLY A 28 -3.33 2.14 1.55
N ARG A 29 -4.22 1.16 1.73
CA ARG A 29 -4.07 0.04 2.66
C ARG A 29 -4.68 -1.23 2.10
N PHE A 30 -4.24 -2.39 2.57
CA PHE A 30 -4.92 -3.64 2.26
C PHE A 30 -6.29 -3.72 2.94
N ARG A 31 -7.27 -4.31 2.22
CA ARG A 31 -8.58 -4.66 2.74
C ARG A 31 -9.01 -6.04 2.24
N PRO A 32 -9.35 -6.98 3.15
CA PRO A 32 -9.19 -6.92 4.60
C PRO A 32 -7.73 -6.96 5.04
N ALA A 33 -7.43 -6.52 6.27
CA ALA A 33 -6.11 -6.54 6.86
C ALA A 33 -6.14 -6.71 8.39
N LEU A 34 -4.99 -7.04 8.95
CA LEU A 34 -4.72 -7.14 10.39
C LEU A 34 -3.77 -5.99 10.80
N PRO A 35 -4.27 -4.75 10.98
CA PRO A 35 -3.42 -3.63 11.41
C PRO A 35 -2.88 -3.87 12.81
N TYR A 36 -1.76 -3.22 13.14
CA TYR A 36 -1.13 -3.31 14.45
C TYR A 36 -1.86 -2.48 15.48
N THR A 37 -1.94 -2.98 16.71
CA THR A 37 -2.27 -2.15 17.88
C THR A 37 -1.04 -1.38 18.37
N ARG A 38 -1.24 -0.40 19.23
CA ARG A 38 -0.15 0.34 19.87
C ARG A 38 0.75 -0.55 20.72
N GLU A 39 0.17 -1.52 21.39
CA GLU A 39 0.84 -2.50 22.22
C GLU A 39 1.72 -3.43 21.39
N GLU A 40 1.24 -3.91 20.24
CA GLU A 40 2.02 -4.72 19.30
C GLU A 40 3.23 -3.93 18.75
N LEU A 41 3.02 -2.66 18.39
CA LEU A 41 4.12 -1.78 17.95
C LEU A 41 5.17 -1.61 19.05
N ALA A 42 4.75 -1.33 20.27
CA ALA A 42 5.64 -1.17 21.41
C ALA A 42 6.40 -2.48 21.72
N ALA A 43 5.74 -3.62 21.70
CA ALA A 43 6.35 -4.94 21.91
C ALA A 43 7.42 -5.25 20.83
N ALA A 44 7.23 -4.77 19.60
CA ALA A 44 8.22 -4.87 18.52
C ALA A 44 9.37 -3.84 18.65
N GLY A 45 9.35 -2.98 19.67
CA GLY A 45 10.35 -1.95 19.93
C GLY A 45 10.13 -0.64 19.16
N PHE A 46 8.91 -0.42 18.62
CA PHE A 46 8.54 0.84 17.97
C PHE A 46 7.55 1.61 18.85
N LEU A 47 8.04 2.69 19.45
CA LEU A 47 7.16 3.60 20.19
C LEU A 47 6.46 4.56 19.22
N LEU A 48 5.14 4.49 19.19
CA LEU A 48 4.29 5.40 18.42
C LEU A 48 3.84 6.54 19.35
N PRO A 49 4.56 7.67 19.42
CA PRO A 49 4.07 8.84 20.10
C PRO A 49 2.88 9.42 19.32
N ASP A 50 1.94 10.08 19.99
CA ASP A 50 0.66 10.51 19.44
C ASP A 50 0.67 10.82 17.93
N ALA A 51 0.13 11.75 17.37
CA ALA A 51 0.00 11.94 15.92
C ALA A 51 1.32 12.06 15.11
N ARG A 52 2.51 11.94 15.74
CA ARG A 52 3.80 12.26 15.11
C ARG A 52 4.14 11.47 13.85
N TYR A 53 3.74 10.20 13.79
CA TYR A 53 4.04 9.33 12.64
C TYR A 53 2.79 8.91 11.85
N THR A 54 1.62 9.38 12.27
CA THR A 54 0.34 9.12 11.62
C THR A 54 -0.23 10.35 10.91
N ARG A 55 0.33 11.54 11.18
CA ARG A 55 -0.05 12.80 10.52
C ARG A 55 1.18 13.54 10.04
N PRO A 56 1.12 14.22 8.89
CA PRO A 56 2.21 15.03 8.37
C PRO A 56 2.63 16.11 9.37
N GLN A 57 3.94 16.26 9.56
CA GLN A 57 4.52 17.25 10.48
C GLN A 57 5.16 18.39 9.67
N ALA A 58 4.50 19.55 9.63
CA ALA A 58 4.98 20.73 8.92
C ALA A 58 6.02 21.52 9.73
N THR A 59 7.12 20.85 10.13
CA THR A 59 8.21 21.49 10.86
C THR A 59 9.04 22.39 9.93
N ASP A 60 9.72 23.40 10.49
CA ASP A 60 10.52 24.34 9.71
C ASP A 60 11.60 23.65 8.85
N ASP A 61 12.16 22.53 9.34
CA ASP A 61 13.16 21.76 8.60
C ASP A 61 12.54 21.04 7.41
N VAL A 62 11.38 20.38 7.59
CA VAL A 62 10.64 19.73 6.50
C VAL A 62 10.21 20.77 5.48
N LEU A 63 9.68 21.90 5.91
CA LEU A 63 9.25 22.96 5.01
C LEU A 63 10.46 23.54 4.22
N ARG A 64 11.61 23.76 4.86
CA ARG A 64 12.81 24.23 4.15
C ARG A 64 13.31 23.22 3.12
N GLU A 65 13.30 21.93 3.44
CA GLU A 65 13.75 20.88 2.53
C GLU A 65 12.79 20.74 1.32
N LEU A 66 11.47 20.79 1.54
CA LEU A 66 10.47 20.65 0.48
C LEU A 66 10.35 21.90 -0.40
N PHE A 67 10.37 23.08 0.18
CA PHE A 67 9.97 24.31 -0.49
C PHE A 67 11.12 25.31 -0.69
N GLY A 68 12.25 25.14 -0.01
CA GLY A 68 13.38 26.04 -0.11
C GLY A 68 12.98 27.49 0.22
N ARG A 69 13.18 28.41 -0.73
CA ARG A 69 12.84 29.85 -0.56
C ARG A 69 11.34 30.11 -0.36
N ALA A 70 10.47 29.21 -0.77
CA ALA A 70 9.02 29.35 -0.59
C ALA A 70 8.52 28.85 0.79
N ALA A 71 9.38 28.29 1.64
CA ALA A 71 8.98 27.68 2.92
C ALA A 71 8.21 28.65 3.84
N ALA A 72 8.68 29.91 3.97
CA ALA A 72 8.01 30.91 4.80
C ALA A 72 6.61 31.27 4.28
N GLU A 73 6.44 31.36 3.00
CA GLU A 73 5.16 31.60 2.33
C GLU A 73 4.21 30.42 2.55
N VAL A 74 4.65 29.20 2.29
CA VAL A 74 3.88 27.98 2.52
C VAL A 74 3.46 27.86 3.97
N LYS A 75 4.35 28.11 4.92
CA LYS A 75 4.05 28.10 6.35
C LYS A 75 2.92 29.08 6.67
N ARG A 76 3.01 30.32 6.19
CA ARG A 76 2.03 31.37 6.46
C ARG A 76 0.66 31.04 5.88
N HIS A 77 0.58 30.49 4.66
CA HIS A 77 -0.67 30.29 3.96
C HIS A 77 -1.31 28.92 4.23
N TYR A 78 -0.54 27.86 4.40
CA TYR A 78 -1.07 26.50 4.43
C TYR A 78 -0.80 25.74 5.74
N VAL A 79 -0.12 26.34 6.72
CA VAL A 79 0.18 25.70 8.00
C VAL A 79 -0.43 26.49 9.15
N ALA A 80 -0.98 25.75 10.12
CA ALA A 80 -1.42 26.27 11.43
C ALA A 80 -1.02 25.23 12.48
N ASP A 81 -0.42 25.69 13.57
CA ASP A 81 -0.04 24.85 14.73
C ASP A 81 0.76 23.59 14.32
N GLY A 82 1.69 23.75 13.36
CA GLY A 82 2.55 22.66 12.88
C GLY A 82 1.86 21.62 11.98
N THR A 83 0.59 21.84 11.64
CA THR A 83 -0.19 20.96 10.75
C THR A 83 -0.70 21.72 9.53
N LEU A 84 -1.12 21.00 8.49
CA LEU A 84 -1.73 21.63 7.33
C LEU A 84 -3.13 22.14 7.66
N ARG A 85 -3.46 23.32 7.11
CA ARG A 85 -4.80 23.88 7.19
C ARG A 85 -5.83 22.98 6.48
N PRO A 86 -7.13 23.01 6.84
CA PRO A 86 -8.16 22.12 6.30
C PRO A 86 -8.20 22.05 4.77
N GLU A 87 -8.04 23.18 4.08
CA GLU A 87 -8.06 23.26 2.61
C GLU A 87 -6.89 22.53 1.94
N ALA A 88 -5.76 22.37 2.64
CA ALA A 88 -4.57 21.66 2.16
C ALA A 88 -4.30 20.33 2.92
N ALA A 89 -5.23 19.90 3.79
CA ALA A 89 -5.04 18.73 4.65
C ALA A 89 -5.27 17.38 3.93
N THR A 90 -5.69 17.38 2.66
CA THR A 90 -5.85 16.19 1.83
C THR A 90 -5.23 16.40 0.45
N GLN A 91 -4.86 15.31 -0.23
CA GLN A 91 -4.30 15.41 -1.58
C GLN A 91 -5.29 16.04 -2.56
N ARG A 92 -6.58 15.69 -2.48
CA ARG A 92 -7.62 16.35 -3.30
C ARG A 92 -7.83 17.82 -2.94
N GLY A 93 -7.66 18.20 -1.67
CA GLY A 93 -7.67 19.59 -1.23
C GLY A 93 -6.56 20.37 -1.92
N VAL A 94 -5.33 19.90 -1.86
CA VAL A 94 -4.18 20.48 -2.56
C VAL A 94 -4.43 20.56 -4.07
N TRP A 95 -5.00 19.49 -4.67
CA TRP A 95 -5.32 19.49 -6.10
C TRP A 95 -6.36 20.57 -6.47
N ARG A 96 -7.38 20.77 -5.63
CA ARG A 96 -8.39 21.83 -5.85
C ARG A 96 -7.79 23.25 -5.79
N LEU A 97 -6.75 23.44 -4.96
CA LEU A 97 -6.07 24.75 -4.86
C LEU A 97 -5.20 25.07 -6.07
N PHE A 98 -4.57 24.07 -6.67
CA PHE A 98 -3.53 24.30 -7.69
C PHE A 98 -3.83 23.67 -9.06
N GLY A 99 -4.50 22.53 -9.11
CA GLY A 99 -4.78 21.76 -10.33
C GLY A 99 -3.52 21.54 -11.19
N ASP A 100 -3.72 21.64 -12.51
CA ASP A 100 -2.65 21.65 -13.51
C ASP A 100 -2.20 23.08 -13.85
N SER A 101 -1.94 23.88 -12.82
CA SER A 101 -1.50 25.27 -12.99
C SER A 101 -0.33 25.37 -13.98
N PRO A 102 -0.34 26.30 -14.96
CA PRO A 102 0.79 26.56 -15.84
C PRO A 102 1.97 27.21 -15.10
N ASP A 103 1.75 27.81 -13.94
CA ASP A 103 2.78 28.46 -13.15
C ASP A 103 3.70 27.42 -12.48
N ARG A 104 4.99 27.46 -12.83
CA ARG A 104 6.03 26.59 -12.29
C ARG A 104 6.14 26.68 -10.75
N ARG A 105 5.95 27.88 -10.19
CA ARG A 105 6.02 28.08 -8.73
C ARG A 105 4.83 27.40 -8.04
N GLN A 106 3.63 27.58 -8.56
CA GLN A 106 2.43 26.92 -8.01
C GLN A 106 2.54 25.40 -8.09
N ARG A 107 3.00 24.85 -9.22
CA ARG A 107 3.25 23.39 -9.33
C ARG A 107 4.25 22.91 -8.28
N ARG A 108 5.35 23.64 -8.06
CA ARG A 108 6.34 23.28 -7.02
C ARG A 108 5.74 23.28 -5.62
N ILE A 109 4.88 24.26 -5.30
CA ILE A 109 4.18 24.30 -3.99
C ILE A 109 3.22 23.13 -3.89
N ARG A 110 2.41 22.88 -4.90
CA ARG A 110 1.50 21.72 -4.97
C ARG A 110 2.24 20.42 -4.71
N ASP A 111 3.27 20.14 -5.48
CA ASP A 111 4.02 18.90 -5.39
C ASP A 111 4.72 18.73 -4.02
N GLY A 112 5.20 19.83 -3.44
CA GLY A 112 5.73 19.84 -2.09
C GLY A 112 4.67 19.54 -1.02
N LEU A 113 3.46 20.10 -1.14
CA LEU A 113 2.34 19.82 -0.23
C LEU A 113 1.86 18.36 -0.35
N LEU A 114 1.80 17.82 -1.57
CA LEU A 114 1.48 16.40 -1.78
C LEU A 114 2.52 15.49 -1.11
N ARG A 115 3.82 15.78 -1.28
CA ARG A 115 4.91 15.06 -0.61
C ARG A 115 4.85 15.18 0.92
N LEU A 116 4.44 16.34 1.44
CA LEU A 116 4.26 16.53 2.88
C LEU A 116 3.10 15.68 3.41
N LEU A 117 1.99 15.58 2.67
CA LEU A 117 0.87 14.71 3.04
C LEU A 117 1.24 13.23 3.06
N ASP A 118 2.20 12.82 2.23
CA ASP A 118 2.71 11.44 2.20
C ASP A 118 3.77 11.16 3.29
N ASP A 119 4.19 12.16 4.05
CA ASP A 119 5.27 12.04 5.05
C ASP A 119 4.78 11.47 6.38
N VAL A 120 4.23 10.26 6.32
CA VAL A 120 3.76 9.48 7.47
C VAL A 120 4.35 8.07 7.43
N LEU A 121 4.49 7.43 8.59
CA LEU A 121 4.97 6.05 8.72
C LEU A 121 3.83 5.05 8.84
N PHE A 122 2.72 5.48 9.43
CA PHE A 122 1.55 4.67 9.66
C PHE A 122 0.28 5.41 9.24
N LEU A 123 -0.69 4.64 8.80
CA LEU A 123 -2.06 5.09 8.54
C LEU A 123 -2.95 4.51 9.64
N GLU A 124 -3.66 5.36 10.37
CA GLU A 124 -4.64 4.89 11.36
C GLU A 124 -5.84 4.26 10.65
N ASP A 125 -6.30 3.12 11.15
CA ASP A 125 -7.47 2.44 10.62
C ASP A 125 -8.73 3.26 10.91
N ARG A 126 -9.50 3.55 9.85
CA ARG A 126 -10.70 4.41 9.96
C ARG A 126 -11.88 3.71 10.65
N GLU A 127 -11.90 2.38 10.68
CA GLU A 127 -12.96 1.57 11.27
C GLU A 127 -12.58 1.07 12.68
N ARG A 128 -11.27 0.95 12.92
CA ARG A 128 -10.70 0.46 14.18
C ARG A 128 -9.70 1.47 14.73
N LEU A 129 -10.20 2.50 15.41
CA LEU A 129 -9.36 3.53 16.03
C LEU A 129 -8.30 2.89 16.94
N GLY A 130 -7.10 3.44 16.94
CA GLY A 130 -5.98 2.89 17.68
C GLY A 130 -5.28 1.70 17.01
N HIS A 131 -5.67 1.37 15.78
CA HIS A 131 -5.00 0.36 14.94
C HIS A 131 -4.31 1.04 13.76
N TYR A 132 -3.15 0.51 13.36
CA TYR A 132 -2.23 1.18 12.45
C TYR A 132 -1.72 0.26 11.35
N HIS A 133 -1.77 0.77 10.10
CA HIS A 133 -1.19 0.12 8.94
C HIS A 133 0.15 0.79 8.63
N PRO A 134 1.27 0.07 8.50
CA PRO A 134 2.47 0.65 7.92
C PRO A 134 2.18 1.25 6.55
N ARG A 135 2.63 2.48 6.30
CA ARG A 135 2.46 3.12 5.00
C ARG A 135 3.43 2.50 3.99
N ILE A 136 2.94 2.12 2.81
CA ILE A 136 3.79 1.54 1.75
C ILE A 136 4.90 2.51 1.35
N ALA A 137 6.13 2.01 1.16
CA ALA A 137 7.33 2.78 0.85
C ALA A 137 7.63 3.93 1.85
N ALA A 138 7.27 3.75 3.14
CA ALA A 138 7.53 4.75 4.18
C ALA A 138 9.02 5.05 4.37
N GLN A 139 9.92 4.15 3.99
CA GLN A 139 11.37 4.34 4.05
C GLN A 139 11.86 5.56 3.23
N ALA A 140 11.09 5.99 2.24
CA ALA A 140 11.41 7.18 1.44
C ALA A 140 11.01 8.51 2.11
N THR A 141 10.34 8.48 3.27
CA THR A 141 9.83 9.67 3.96
C THR A 141 10.90 10.42 4.77
N PHE A 142 10.65 11.70 5.06
CA PHE A 142 11.43 12.44 6.05
C PHE A 142 11.24 11.87 7.46
N ALA A 143 10.02 11.47 7.79
CA ALA A 143 9.69 10.87 9.07
C ALA A 143 10.56 9.64 9.35
N TYR A 144 10.74 8.74 8.37
CA TYR A 144 11.61 7.56 8.50
C TYR A 144 13.08 7.93 8.66
N ARG A 145 13.60 8.83 7.83
CA ARG A 145 15.02 9.25 7.88
C ARG A 145 15.42 9.89 9.20
N ARG A 146 14.45 10.44 9.96
CA ARG A 146 14.66 11.07 11.28
C ARG A 146 14.49 10.12 12.45
N LEU A 147 14.13 8.87 12.20
CA LEU A 147 14.09 7.85 13.24
C LEU A 147 15.51 7.56 13.74
N ALA A 148 15.64 7.31 15.04
CA ALA A 148 16.86 6.71 15.57
C ALA A 148 17.10 5.32 14.96
N PRO A 149 18.35 4.86 14.80
CA PRO A 149 18.64 3.58 14.15
C PRO A 149 17.90 2.38 14.74
N ALA A 150 17.66 2.35 16.05
CA ALA A 150 16.88 1.29 16.70
C ALA A 150 15.41 1.30 16.26
N GLN A 151 14.82 2.49 16.12
CA GLN A 151 13.44 2.68 15.65
C GLN A 151 13.31 2.34 14.16
N GLN A 152 14.29 2.68 13.31
CA GLN A 152 14.32 2.27 11.91
C GLN A 152 14.28 0.74 11.79
N ARG A 153 15.17 0.05 12.52
CA ARG A 153 15.18 -1.42 12.53
C ARG A 153 13.87 -2.04 13.02
N ALA A 154 13.25 -1.43 14.03
CA ALA A 154 11.94 -1.89 14.52
C ALA A 154 10.85 -1.69 13.47
N PHE A 155 10.81 -0.52 12.84
CA PHE A 155 9.88 -0.22 11.75
C PHE A 155 10.06 -1.17 10.56
N ASP A 156 11.30 -1.43 10.12
CA ASP A 156 11.56 -2.29 8.98
C ASP A 156 11.10 -3.73 9.23
N ARG A 157 11.29 -4.27 10.46
CA ARG A 157 10.75 -5.59 10.82
C ARG A 157 9.21 -5.60 10.79
N LEU A 158 8.56 -4.59 11.35
CA LEU A 158 7.10 -4.44 11.32
C LEU A 158 6.58 -4.31 9.89
N TYR A 159 7.27 -3.52 9.07
CA TYR A 159 6.93 -3.32 7.66
C TYR A 159 7.00 -4.63 6.88
N GLU A 160 8.12 -5.36 6.99
CA GLU A 160 8.32 -6.63 6.31
C GLU A 160 7.30 -7.68 6.77
N GLU A 161 7.07 -7.79 8.08
CA GLU A 161 6.05 -8.67 8.65
C GLU A 161 4.66 -8.33 8.09
N PHE A 162 4.29 -7.04 8.08
CA PHE A 162 2.98 -6.59 7.62
C PHE A 162 2.73 -6.90 6.14
N PHE A 163 3.68 -6.58 5.27
CA PHE A 163 3.47 -6.67 3.83
C PHE A 163 3.67 -8.08 3.26
N TYR A 164 4.40 -8.96 3.96
CA TYR A 164 4.82 -10.24 3.37
C TYR A 164 4.48 -11.49 4.20
N ARG A 165 3.99 -11.37 5.45
CA ARG A 165 3.76 -12.54 6.31
C ARG A 165 2.49 -12.48 7.15
N ARG A 166 2.22 -11.35 7.81
CA ARG A 166 1.19 -11.21 8.84
C ARG A 166 -0.20 -11.66 8.43
N HIS A 167 -0.50 -11.59 7.14
CA HIS A 167 -1.84 -11.80 6.63
C HIS A 167 -2.06 -13.16 5.97
N ASP A 168 -1.04 -13.98 5.80
CA ASP A 168 -1.13 -15.19 4.96
C ASP A 168 -2.26 -16.12 5.39
N ASP A 169 -2.35 -16.50 6.66
CA ASP A 169 -3.43 -17.34 7.16
C ASP A 169 -4.80 -16.66 7.03
N PHE A 170 -4.86 -15.40 7.38
CA PHE A 170 -6.10 -14.61 7.31
C PHE A 170 -6.61 -14.47 5.87
N TRP A 171 -5.74 -14.16 4.93
CA TRP A 171 -6.12 -14.04 3.51
C TRP A 171 -6.43 -15.39 2.88
N ARG A 172 -5.74 -16.46 3.28
CA ARG A 172 -6.10 -17.82 2.88
C ARG A 172 -7.55 -18.15 3.27
N ASP A 173 -7.90 -17.92 4.53
CA ASP A 173 -9.24 -18.21 5.05
C ASP A 173 -10.32 -17.35 4.35
N GLU A 174 -10.02 -16.07 4.09
CA GLU A 174 -10.91 -15.18 3.33
C GLU A 174 -11.16 -15.69 1.90
N ALA A 175 -10.14 -16.15 1.20
CA ALA A 175 -10.27 -16.68 -0.15
C ALA A 175 -11.01 -18.02 -0.17
N LEU A 176 -10.68 -18.94 0.76
CA LEU A 176 -11.38 -20.23 0.89
C LEU A 176 -12.86 -20.09 1.26
N ARG A 177 -13.24 -18.99 1.90
CA ARG A 177 -14.65 -18.68 2.19
C ARG A 177 -15.42 -18.18 0.96
N LYS A 178 -14.76 -17.48 0.04
CA LYS A 178 -15.40 -16.78 -1.09
C LYS A 178 -15.35 -17.58 -2.39
N LEU A 179 -14.18 -18.14 -2.74
CA LEU A 179 -13.94 -18.77 -4.04
C LEU A 179 -14.82 -20.02 -4.31
N PRO A 180 -15.10 -20.92 -3.33
CA PRO A 180 -15.91 -22.10 -3.61
C PRO A 180 -17.28 -21.77 -4.21
N ALA A 181 -17.97 -20.75 -3.69
CA ALA A 181 -19.27 -20.36 -4.21
C ALA A 181 -19.23 -19.91 -5.68
N LEU A 182 -18.12 -19.32 -6.14
CA LEU A 182 -17.92 -18.93 -7.54
C LEU A 182 -17.63 -20.16 -8.41
N LEU A 183 -16.81 -21.08 -7.91
CA LEU A 183 -16.44 -22.31 -8.64
C LEU A 183 -17.64 -23.23 -8.80
N ASP A 184 -18.49 -23.37 -7.80
CA ASP A 184 -19.70 -24.21 -7.82
C ASP A 184 -20.79 -23.67 -8.78
N ALA A 185 -20.68 -22.41 -9.20
CA ALA A 185 -21.66 -21.78 -10.09
C ALA A 185 -21.59 -22.29 -11.56
N THR A 186 -20.53 -22.99 -11.93
CA THR A 186 -20.34 -23.49 -13.32
C THR A 186 -19.45 -24.74 -13.33
N ALA A 187 -19.61 -25.57 -14.38
CA ALA A 187 -18.76 -26.72 -14.63
C ALA A 187 -17.47 -26.37 -15.42
N MET A 188 -17.27 -25.11 -15.79
CA MET A 188 -16.06 -24.68 -16.49
C MET A 188 -14.85 -24.67 -15.55
N LEU A 189 -13.66 -24.96 -16.08
CA LEU A 189 -12.40 -24.77 -15.35
C LEU A 189 -12.16 -23.29 -15.09
N ALA A 190 -11.70 -22.96 -13.88
CA ALA A 190 -11.30 -21.60 -13.54
C ALA A 190 -9.79 -21.41 -13.78
N CYS A 191 -9.43 -20.29 -14.39
CA CYS A 191 -8.06 -19.80 -14.46
C CYS A 191 -7.98 -18.45 -13.73
N GLY A 192 -7.13 -18.35 -12.70
CA GLY A 192 -6.93 -17.12 -11.94
C GLY A 192 -5.80 -16.26 -12.52
N GLU A 193 -6.05 -14.97 -12.72
CA GLU A 193 -4.97 -14.03 -13.01
C GLU A 193 -4.31 -13.64 -11.68
N ASP A 194 -3.17 -14.29 -11.40
CA ASP A 194 -2.37 -14.21 -10.18
C ASP A 194 -1.04 -13.48 -10.43
N LEU A 195 -1.11 -12.24 -10.90
CA LEU A 195 0.06 -11.42 -11.24
C LEU A 195 0.29 -10.30 -10.21
N GLY A 196 1.53 -9.81 -10.14
CA GLY A 196 1.93 -8.69 -9.31
C GLY A 196 2.48 -9.10 -7.95
N MET A 197 2.06 -8.42 -6.88
CA MET A 197 2.47 -8.74 -5.50
C MET A 197 1.60 -9.89 -4.96
N ILE A 198 2.06 -11.12 -5.14
CA ILE A 198 1.33 -12.34 -4.82
C ILE A 198 1.60 -12.74 -3.37
N PRO A 199 0.59 -12.78 -2.46
CA PRO A 199 0.73 -13.35 -1.12
C PRO A 199 1.16 -14.83 -1.17
N ALA A 200 1.94 -15.26 -0.17
CA ALA A 200 2.48 -16.62 -0.15
C ALA A 200 1.38 -17.71 -0.09
N CYS A 201 0.21 -17.40 0.48
CA CYS A 201 -0.92 -18.33 0.56
C CYS A 201 -1.65 -18.56 -0.79
N VAL A 202 -1.44 -17.75 -1.80
CA VAL A 202 -2.22 -17.80 -3.06
C VAL A 202 -2.01 -19.11 -3.84
N PRO A 203 -0.76 -19.56 -4.09
CA PRO A 203 -0.54 -20.81 -4.82
C PRO A 203 -1.20 -22.02 -4.14
N GLU A 204 -1.09 -22.13 -2.81
CA GLU A 204 -1.72 -23.21 -2.02
C GLU A 204 -3.24 -23.22 -2.18
N VAL A 205 -3.88 -22.05 -2.10
CA VAL A 205 -5.35 -21.93 -2.26
C VAL A 205 -5.77 -22.30 -3.67
N MET A 206 -5.05 -21.82 -4.69
CA MET A 206 -5.35 -22.12 -6.09
C MET A 206 -5.22 -23.63 -6.38
N GLU A 207 -4.13 -24.25 -5.93
CA GLU A 207 -3.94 -25.70 -6.05
C GLU A 207 -5.05 -26.50 -5.36
N ARG A 208 -5.35 -26.16 -4.11
CA ARG A 208 -6.41 -26.81 -3.31
C ARG A 208 -7.79 -26.74 -3.97
N LEU A 209 -8.09 -25.63 -4.66
CA LEU A 209 -9.37 -25.40 -5.32
C LEU A 209 -9.38 -25.82 -6.80
N GLY A 210 -8.27 -26.34 -7.34
CA GLY A 210 -8.16 -26.72 -8.74
C GLY A 210 -8.21 -25.54 -9.71
N ILE A 211 -7.81 -24.35 -9.28
CA ILE A 211 -7.75 -23.14 -10.09
C ILE A 211 -6.43 -23.09 -10.85
N LEU A 212 -6.49 -22.94 -12.16
CA LEU A 212 -5.30 -22.84 -13.00
C LEU A 212 -4.61 -21.49 -12.78
N SER A 213 -3.28 -21.51 -12.60
CA SER A 213 -2.44 -20.31 -12.55
C SER A 213 -2.25 -19.72 -13.95
N LEU A 214 -2.21 -18.40 -14.08
CA LEU A 214 -1.89 -17.74 -15.35
C LEU A 214 -0.38 -17.50 -15.44
N GLU A 215 0.27 -18.14 -16.42
CA GLU A 215 1.69 -17.98 -16.68
C GLU A 215 1.90 -17.20 -17.98
N ILE A 216 2.50 -16.00 -17.86
CA ILE A 216 2.79 -15.13 -19.01
C ILE A 216 4.30 -15.16 -19.24
N GLU A 217 4.73 -15.69 -20.39
CA GLU A 217 6.15 -15.85 -20.71
C GLU A 217 6.94 -14.53 -20.58
N ARG A 218 6.36 -13.41 -21.01
CA ARG A 218 6.98 -12.06 -20.94
C ARG A 218 6.89 -11.39 -19.58
N MET A 219 6.16 -11.97 -18.66
CA MET A 219 5.98 -11.45 -17.28
C MET A 219 6.25 -12.56 -16.26
N PRO A 220 7.50 -13.06 -16.19
CA PRO A 220 7.83 -14.18 -15.31
C PRO A 220 7.58 -13.82 -13.84
N LYS A 221 7.04 -14.76 -13.08
CA LYS A 221 6.87 -14.62 -11.61
C LYS A 221 8.20 -14.77 -10.86
N THR A 222 9.22 -15.33 -11.53
CA THR A 222 10.57 -15.49 -10.96
C THR A 222 11.34 -14.18 -11.05
N ALA A 223 11.77 -13.66 -9.91
CA ALA A 223 12.54 -12.43 -9.85
C ALA A 223 13.85 -12.52 -10.66
N GLY A 224 14.11 -11.49 -11.47
CA GLY A 224 15.32 -11.39 -12.29
C GLY A 224 15.29 -12.19 -13.60
N ALA A 225 14.26 -12.98 -13.87
CA ALA A 225 14.09 -13.64 -15.17
C ALA A 225 13.59 -12.65 -16.23
N THR A 226 14.09 -12.77 -17.47
CA THR A 226 13.60 -11.97 -18.61
C THR A 226 12.37 -12.60 -19.25
N PHE A 227 12.30 -13.93 -19.28
CA PHE A 227 11.18 -14.71 -19.78
C PHE A 227 10.89 -15.86 -18.83
N GLY A 228 9.63 -16.29 -18.77
CA GLY A 228 9.22 -17.50 -18.06
C GLY A 228 9.75 -18.75 -18.75
N ASP A 229 10.16 -19.75 -17.96
CA ASP A 229 10.53 -21.07 -18.47
C ASP A 229 9.32 -22.01 -18.31
N PRO A 230 8.67 -22.45 -19.41
CA PRO A 230 7.50 -23.33 -19.35
C PRO A 230 7.71 -24.64 -18.57
N ARG A 231 8.97 -25.09 -18.44
CA ARG A 231 9.30 -26.30 -17.63
C ARG A 231 9.17 -26.09 -16.13
N GLN A 232 9.10 -24.81 -15.69
CA GLN A 232 8.96 -24.42 -14.29
C GLN A 232 7.53 -24.02 -13.93
N TYR A 233 6.62 -24.01 -14.91
CA TYR A 233 5.22 -23.65 -14.66
C TYR A 233 4.54 -24.72 -13.77
N PRO A 234 3.61 -24.30 -12.90
CA PRO A 234 2.79 -25.24 -12.14
C PRO A 234 2.05 -26.21 -13.06
N TYR A 235 1.79 -27.43 -12.58
CA TYR A 235 1.01 -28.42 -13.34
C TYR A 235 -0.37 -27.88 -13.74
N LEU A 236 -1.06 -27.21 -12.80
CA LEU A 236 -2.32 -26.53 -13.06
C LEU A 236 -2.04 -25.10 -13.51
N SER A 237 -1.77 -24.90 -14.80
CA SER A 237 -1.50 -23.57 -15.36
C SER A 237 -2.01 -23.40 -16.79
N VAL A 238 -2.21 -22.14 -17.16
CA VAL A 238 -2.46 -21.69 -18.53
C VAL A 238 -1.31 -20.79 -18.96
N GLY A 239 -0.52 -21.25 -19.91
CA GLY A 239 0.59 -20.48 -20.49
C GLY A 239 0.11 -19.55 -21.60
N THR A 240 0.67 -18.34 -21.65
CA THR A 240 0.49 -17.38 -22.75
C THR A 240 1.78 -16.59 -23.00
N THR A 241 1.90 -15.96 -24.18
CA THR A 241 3.05 -15.16 -24.59
C THR A 241 2.79 -13.67 -24.52
#